data_d23ea1e1661bdf06d10614f00ea9e86d
#
_entry.id   d23ea1e1661bdf06d10614f00ea9e86d
#
_cell.length_a   1.000
_cell.length_b   1.000
_cell.length_c   1.000
_cell.angle_alpha   90.00
_cell.angle_beta   90.00
_cell.angle_gamma   90.00
#
_symmetry.space_group_name_H-M   'P 1'
#
loop_
_entity.id
_entity.type
_entity.pdbx_description
1 polymer ?
#
loop_
_entity_poly.entity_id
_entity_poly.type
_entity_poly.pdbx_seq_one_letter_code
_entity_poly.pdbx_strand_id
1 'polypeptide(L)'
;MTVRLALQKITKKYPAVVANDSVDLTVMSGEIHAILGENGAGKSTLMKVIYGAVRPDSGQMFWNGQQVNVGSPSAARQLGISMVFQHFSLFDTLTVAENIALGLPAGTKLGELEQRITDTARQYGLDLEPQRHVHTLSVGECQRVEIVRALLSRPQLLILDEPTSVLTPQAVEK
;
A
#
# COMPACT_ATOMS: atom_id res chain seq x y z
N MET A 1 -18.60 15.36 2.38
CA MET A 1 -17.49 14.44 2.01
C MET A 1 -16.93 14.92 0.68
N THR A 2 -15.61 15.00 0.55
CA THR A 2 -14.94 15.44 -0.70
C THR A 2 -14.36 14.23 -1.43
N VAL A 3 -14.34 14.29 -2.78
CA VAL A 3 -13.71 13.24 -3.59
C VAL A 3 -12.20 13.28 -3.35
N ARG A 4 -11.63 12.16 -2.89
CA ARG A 4 -10.20 11.99 -2.67
C ARG A 4 -9.50 11.52 -3.93
N LEU A 5 -10.02 10.46 -4.55
CA LEU A 5 -9.51 9.87 -5.77
C LEU A 5 -10.64 9.68 -6.77
N ALA A 6 -10.42 10.03 -8.02
CA ALA A 6 -11.30 9.62 -9.11
C ALA A 6 -10.46 9.08 -10.27
N LEU A 7 -10.91 7.96 -10.81
CA LEU A 7 -10.41 7.36 -12.03
C LEU A 7 -11.48 7.49 -13.09
N GLN A 8 -11.09 7.86 -14.30
CA GLN A 8 -12.00 7.98 -15.44
C GLN A 8 -11.45 7.19 -16.64
N LYS A 9 -12.21 6.20 -17.06
CA LYS A 9 -11.91 5.37 -18.23
C LYS A 9 -10.52 4.73 -18.22
N ILE A 10 -10.06 4.30 -17.05
CA ILE A 10 -8.74 3.65 -16.92
C ILE A 10 -8.76 2.33 -17.67
N THR A 11 -7.86 2.21 -18.63
CA THR A 11 -7.66 0.99 -19.41
C THR A 11 -6.21 0.53 -19.28
N LYS A 12 -6.03 -0.77 -19.01
CA LYS A 12 -4.73 -1.44 -19.03
C LYS A 12 -4.81 -2.76 -19.77
N LYS A 13 -3.99 -2.88 -20.81
CA LYS A 13 -3.88 -4.07 -21.65
C LYS A 13 -2.51 -4.71 -21.48
N TYR A 14 -2.49 -6.02 -21.47
CA TYR A 14 -1.29 -6.85 -21.61
C TYR A 14 -1.43 -7.69 -22.90
N PRO A 15 -0.36 -8.29 -23.42
CA PRO A 15 -0.39 -8.97 -24.73
C PRO A 15 -1.53 -9.97 -24.92
N ALA A 16 -1.93 -10.66 -23.83
CA ALA A 16 -2.93 -11.72 -23.86
C ALA A 16 -4.25 -11.37 -23.17
N VAL A 17 -4.34 -10.20 -22.48
CA VAL A 17 -5.51 -9.88 -21.66
C VAL A 17 -5.70 -8.38 -21.49
N VAL A 18 -6.95 -7.94 -21.47
CA VAL A 18 -7.36 -6.61 -21.02
C VAL A 18 -7.63 -6.70 -19.53
N ALA A 19 -6.68 -6.21 -18.71
CA ALA A 19 -6.81 -6.31 -17.25
C ALA A 19 -7.79 -5.29 -16.68
N ASN A 20 -7.82 -4.08 -17.24
CA ASN A 20 -8.82 -3.07 -16.93
C ASN A 20 -9.34 -2.49 -18.26
N ASP A 21 -10.64 -2.36 -18.39
CA ASP A 21 -11.29 -1.80 -19.58
C ASP A 21 -12.23 -0.67 -19.19
N SER A 22 -11.81 0.55 -19.49
CA SER A 22 -12.58 1.79 -19.26
C SER A 22 -13.16 1.89 -17.84
N VAL A 23 -12.34 1.56 -16.81
CA VAL A 23 -12.78 1.52 -15.43
C VAL A 23 -12.94 2.93 -14.86
N ASP A 24 -14.10 3.20 -14.30
CA ASP A 24 -14.39 4.39 -13.49
C ASP A 24 -14.43 4.00 -12.01
N LEU A 25 -13.81 4.81 -11.13
CA LEU A 25 -13.80 4.62 -9.69
C LEU A 25 -13.80 5.98 -9.00
N THR A 26 -14.58 6.13 -7.94
CA THR A 26 -14.54 7.31 -7.08
C THR A 26 -14.45 6.88 -5.63
N VAL A 27 -13.46 7.44 -4.92
CA VAL A 27 -13.23 7.20 -3.48
C VAL A 27 -13.34 8.53 -2.75
N MET A 28 -14.15 8.54 -1.70
CA MET A 28 -14.38 9.73 -0.89
C MET A 28 -13.36 9.83 0.25
N SER A 29 -13.16 11.03 0.77
CA SER A 29 -12.35 11.22 1.98
C SER A 29 -13.02 10.59 3.20
N GLY A 30 -12.26 9.78 3.97
CA GLY A 30 -12.76 9.08 5.16
C GLY A 30 -13.62 7.84 4.84
N GLU A 31 -13.62 7.38 3.59
CA GLU A 31 -14.32 6.17 3.16
C GLU A 31 -13.42 4.94 3.24
N ILE A 32 -14.02 3.80 3.61
CA ILE A 32 -13.45 2.48 3.38
C ILE A 32 -14.11 1.92 2.12
N HIS A 33 -13.34 1.80 1.05
CA HIS A 33 -13.81 1.35 -0.26
C HIS A 33 -13.28 -0.05 -0.58
N ALA A 34 -14.17 -1.04 -0.67
CA ALA A 34 -13.81 -2.41 -1.02
C ALA A 34 -13.97 -2.67 -2.51
N ILE A 35 -12.91 -3.17 -3.16
CA ILE A 35 -12.96 -3.63 -4.56
C ILE A 35 -13.08 -5.15 -4.55
N LEU A 36 -14.24 -5.64 -5.01
CA LEU A 36 -14.56 -7.07 -5.05
C LEU A 36 -14.49 -7.60 -6.49
N GLY A 37 -14.17 -8.88 -6.64
CA GLY A 37 -14.12 -9.56 -7.92
C GLY A 37 -13.31 -10.86 -7.84
N GLU A 38 -13.44 -11.69 -8.85
CA GLU A 38 -12.71 -12.97 -8.94
C GLU A 38 -11.19 -12.77 -9.08
N ASN A 39 -10.44 -13.84 -8.87
CA ASN A 39 -9.00 -13.82 -9.12
C ASN A 39 -8.75 -13.59 -10.63
N GLY A 40 -7.82 -12.70 -10.94
CA GLY A 40 -7.53 -12.30 -12.30
C GLY A 40 -8.45 -11.19 -12.86
N ALA A 41 -9.45 -10.71 -12.12
CA ALA A 41 -10.37 -9.65 -12.56
C ALA A 41 -9.75 -8.25 -12.70
N GLY A 42 -8.43 -8.10 -12.55
CA GLY A 42 -7.73 -6.83 -12.74
C GLY A 42 -7.65 -5.93 -11.49
N LYS A 43 -8.13 -6.38 -10.32
CA LYS A 43 -8.11 -5.60 -9.06
C LYS A 43 -6.70 -5.09 -8.71
N SER A 44 -5.72 -5.99 -8.58
CA SER A 44 -4.34 -5.64 -8.27
C SER A 44 -3.68 -4.77 -9.35
N THR A 45 -4.09 -4.94 -10.62
CA THR A 45 -3.63 -4.07 -11.71
C THR A 45 -4.15 -2.64 -11.51
N LEU A 46 -5.42 -2.46 -11.17
CA LEU A 46 -6.00 -1.15 -10.90
C LEU A 46 -5.33 -0.46 -9.72
N MET A 47 -5.09 -1.20 -8.62
CA MET A 47 -4.37 -0.69 -7.44
C MET A 47 -2.94 -0.26 -7.79
N LYS A 48 -2.23 -1.07 -8.60
CA LYS A 48 -0.88 -0.75 -9.10
C LYS A 48 -0.88 0.47 -10.03
N VAL A 49 -1.96 0.70 -10.79
CA VAL A 49 -2.13 1.93 -11.59
C VAL A 49 -2.27 3.14 -10.67
N ILE A 50 -3.10 3.08 -9.63
CA ILE A 50 -3.28 4.17 -8.66
C ILE A 50 -1.95 4.49 -7.96
N TYR A 51 -1.19 3.46 -7.60
CA TYR A 51 0.11 3.60 -6.93
C TYR A 51 1.27 3.96 -7.86
N GLY A 52 1.03 4.01 -9.19
CA GLY A 52 2.07 4.34 -10.19
C GLY A 52 3.10 3.24 -10.44
N ALA A 53 2.84 2.01 -9.97
CA ALA A 53 3.67 0.84 -10.27
C ALA A 53 3.41 0.29 -11.68
N VAL A 54 2.25 0.59 -12.24
CA VAL A 54 1.84 0.25 -13.62
C VAL A 54 1.28 1.49 -14.28
N ARG A 55 1.70 1.79 -15.51
CA ARG A 55 1.10 2.87 -16.29
C ARG A 55 -0.16 2.36 -17.01
N PRO A 56 -1.28 3.09 -16.93
CA PRO A 56 -2.44 2.81 -17.77
C PRO A 56 -2.12 3.12 -19.23
N ASP A 57 -2.81 2.45 -20.15
CA ASP A 57 -2.71 2.71 -21.59
C ASP A 57 -3.61 3.89 -22.00
N SER A 58 -4.72 4.12 -21.28
CA SER A 58 -5.60 5.28 -21.41
C SER A 58 -6.38 5.56 -20.14
N GLY A 59 -7.07 6.68 -20.10
CA GLY A 59 -7.84 7.16 -18.96
C GLY A 59 -7.14 8.28 -18.20
N GLN A 60 -7.81 8.78 -17.15
CA GLN A 60 -7.33 9.91 -16.35
C GLN A 60 -7.49 9.61 -14.87
N MET A 61 -6.58 10.14 -14.06
CA MET A 61 -6.65 10.08 -12.60
C MET A 61 -6.71 11.48 -12.02
N PHE A 62 -7.58 11.67 -11.04
CA PHE A 62 -7.75 12.91 -10.32
C PHE A 62 -7.52 12.68 -8.83
N TRP A 63 -6.75 13.54 -8.22
CA TRP A 63 -6.43 13.57 -6.80
C TRP A 63 -6.92 14.89 -6.21
N ASN A 64 -7.84 14.83 -5.25
CA ASN A 64 -8.50 16.03 -4.68
C ASN A 64 -9.08 16.97 -5.77
N GLY A 65 -9.67 16.39 -6.81
CA GLY A 65 -10.25 17.14 -7.93
C GLY A 65 -9.27 17.66 -8.98
N GLN A 66 -7.97 17.51 -8.78
CA GLN A 66 -6.95 17.90 -9.76
C GLN A 66 -6.46 16.71 -10.55
N GLN A 67 -6.36 16.85 -11.87
CA GLN A 67 -5.80 15.81 -12.72
C GLN A 67 -4.32 15.59 -12.39
N VAL A 68 -3.93 14.34 -12.18
CA VAL A 68 -2.56 13.95 -11.84
C VAL A 68 -2.06 12.82 -12.75
N ASN A 69 -0.75 12.79 -12.93
CA ASN A 69 -0.09 11.68 -13.61
C ASN A 69 0.88 11.00 -12.64
N VAL A 70 0.47 9.86 -12.12
CA VAL A 70 1.26 9.08 -11.16
C VAL A 70 2.12 8.08 -11.93
N GLY A 71 3.32 8.51 -12.30
CA GLY A 71 4.24 7.72 -13.13
C GLY A 71 5.17 6.80 -12.34
N SER A 72 5.15 6.85 -11.01
CA SER A 72 6.00 6.02 -10.15
C SER A 72 5.44 5.93 -8.72
N PRO A 73 5.82 4.87 -7.95
CA PRO A 73 5.49 4.78 -6.51
C PRO A 73 5.99 5.97 -5.68
N SER A 74 7.10 6.59 -6.08
CA SER A 74 7.61 7.80 -5.43
C SER A 74 6.67 8.98 -5.60
N ALA A 75 6.13 9.19 -6.81
CA ALA A 75 5.13 10.24 -7.08
C ALA A 75 3.83 9.98 -6.31
N ALA A 76 3.39 8.72 -6.21
CA ALA A 76 2.23 8.34 -5.39
C ALA A 76 2.43 8.73 -3.91
N ARG A 77 3.59 8.38 -3.33
CA ARG A 77 3.91 8.72 -1.94
C ARG A 77 3.95 10.24 -1.70
N GLN A 78 4.41 11.03 -2.66
CA GLN A 78 4.39 12.51 -2.55
C GLN A 78 2.97 13.07 -2.51
N LEU A 79 2.01 12.40 -3.14
CA LEU A 79 0.58 12.73 -3.04
C LEU A 79 -0.07 12.21 -1.74
N GLY A 80 0.66 11.43 -0.93
CA GLY A 80 0.12 10.80 0.27
C GLY A 80 -0.63 9.50 -0.02
N ILE A 81 -0.29 8.78 -1.10
CA ILE A 81 -0.81 7.46 -1.43
C ILE A 81 0.22 6.42 -1.01
N SER A 82 -0.18 5.47 -0.17
CA SER A 82 0.64 4.31 0.22
C SER A 82 -0.04 3.01 -0.17
N MET A 83 0.76 1.97 -0.40
CA MET A 83 0.25 0.66 -0.78
C MET A 83 0.97 -0.45 -0.01
N VAL A 84 0.19 -1.39 0.50
CA VAL A 84 0.65 -2.68 1.01
C VAL A 84 0.36 -3.73 -0.05
N PHE A 85 1.40 -4.40 -0.51
CA PHE A 85 1.31 -5.41 -1.56
C PHE A 85 0.92 -6.77 -0.99
N GLN A 86 0.37 -7.64 -1.84
CA GLN A 86 0.04 -9.03 -1.51
C GLN A 86 1.27 -9.84 -1.06
N HIS A 87 2.43 -9.59 -1.66
CA HIS A 87 3.69 -10.25 -1.31
C HIS A 87 4.61 -9.29 -0.57
N PHE A 88 5.22 -9.77 0.51
CA PHE A 88 6.15 -8.98 1.31
C PHE A 88 7.43 -8.69 0.53
N SER A 89 7.91 -7.44 0.69
CA SER A 89 9.20 -7.01 0.14
C SER A 89 10.17 -6.77 1.30
N LEU A 90 10.37 -7.80 2.14
CA LEU A 90 11.21 -7.74 3.32
C LEU A 90 12.49 -8.56 3.12
N PHE A 91 13.58 -8.09 3.67
CA PHE A 91 14.87 -8.79 3.71
C PHE A 91 14.97 -9.55 5.02
N ASP A 92 15.06 -10.86 4.96
CA ASP A 92 15.05 -11.77 6.11
C ASP A 92 16.21 -11.52 7.09
N THR A 93 17.36 -11.09 6.57
CA THR A 93 18.58 -10.84 7.36
C THR A 93 18.58 -9.54 8.12
N LEU A 94 17.67 -8.63 7.81
CA LEU A 94 17.55 -7.33 8.45
C LEU A 94 16.51 -7.36 9.58
N THR A 95 16.65 -6.43 10.50
CA THR A 95 15.61 -6.15 11.51
C THR A 95 14.41 -5.46 10.90
N VAL A 96 13.31 -5.41 11.63
CA VAL A 96 12.10 -4.66 11.24
C VAL A 96 12.44 -3.19 10.98
N ALA A 97 13.19 -2.55 11.88
CA ALA A 97 13.56 -1.14 11.73
C ALA A 97 14.44 -0.90 10.50
N GLU A 98 15.43 -1.76 10.25
CA GLU A 98 16.29 -1.68 9.07
C GLU A 98 15.51 -1.87 7.77
N ASN A 99 14.58 -2.84 7.71
CA ASN A 99 13.70 -3.04 6.55
C ASN A 99 12.85 -1.80 6.26
N ILE A 100 12.29 -1.19 7.30
CA ILE A 100 11.49 0.04 7.14
C ILE A 100 12.37 1.21 6.71
N ALA A 101 13.60 1.31 7.22
CA ALA A 101 14.55 2.37 6.87
C ALA A 101 14.91 2.37 5.37
N LEU A 102 14.94 1.21 4.71
CA LEU A 102 15.21 1.13 3.25
C LEU A 102 14.22 1.94 2.40
N GLY A 103 13.01 2.15 2.89
CA GLY A 103 11.98 2.93 2.20
C GLY A 103 11.98 4.43 2.52
N LEU A 104 12.87 4.88 3.42
CA LEU A 104 12.93 6.25 3.93
C LEU A 104 14.12 7.03 3.33
N PRO A 105 14.11 8.37 3.43
CA PRO A 105 15.22 9.19 2.98
C PRO A 105 16.55 8.81 3.65
N ALA A 106 17.66 8.93 2.90
CA ALA A 106 18.99 8.69 3.42
C ALA A 106 19.27 9.60 4.64
N GLY A 107 19.93 9.03 5.67
CA GLY A 107 20.24 9.76 6.90
C GLY A 107 19.18 9.65 8.00
N THR A 108 18.12 8.88 7.80
CA THR A 108 17.16 8.57 8.87
C THR A 108 17.89 7.85 10.01
N LYS A 109 17.87 8.43 11.23
CA LYS A 109 18.51 7.83 12.41
C LYS A 109 17.68 6.64 12.89
N LEU A 110 18.31 5.48 13.00
CA LEU A 110 17.64 4.22 13.31
C LEU A 110 16.91 4.26 14.66
N GLY A 111 17.53 4.79 15.71
CA GLY A 111 16.92 4.88 17.04
C GLY A 111 15.65 5.77 17.08
N GLU A 112 15.64 6.89 16.34
CA GLU A 112 14.45 7.73 16.20
C GLU A 112 13.34 6.99 15.39
N LEU A 113 13.75 6.19 14.42
CA LEU A 113 12.83 5.37 13.63
C LEU A 113 12.21 4.25 14.47
N GLU A 114 12.99 3.55 15.28
CA GLU A 114 12.49 2.51 16.19
C GLU A 114 11.39 3.03 17.12
N GLN A 115 11.59 4.23 17.69
CA GLN A 115 10.58 4.85 18.53
C GLN A 115 9.31 5.16 17.72
N ARG A 116 9.43 5.73 16.51
CA ARG A 116 8.30 6.02 15.63
C ARG A 116 7.56 4.75 15.21
N ILE A 117 8.28 3.65 14.95
CA ILE A 117 7.67 2.34 14.64
C ILE A 117 6.84 1.87 15.82
N THR A 118 7.41 1.91 17.03
CA THR A 118 6.73 1.49 18.27
C THR A 118 5.48 2.31 18.53
N ASP A 119 5.58 3.64 18.40
CA ASP A 119 4.44 4.54 18.63
C ASP A 119 3.33 4.33 17.58
N THR A 120 3.70 4.18 16.30
CA THR A 120 2.75 3.89 15.24
C THR A 120 2.09 2.53 15.44
N ALA A 121 2.88 1.50 15.72
CA ALA A 121 2.36 0.16 15.98
C ALA A 121 1.35 0.16 17.15
N ARG A 122 1.70 0.82 18.25
CA ARG A 122 0.80 0.96 19.42
C ARG A 122 -0.48 1.72 19.09
N GLN A 123 -0.38 2.81 18.33
CA GLN A 123 -1.54 3.63 17.93
C GLN A 123 -2.61 2.81 17.18
N TYR A 124 -2.17 1.85 16.36
CA TYR A 124 -3.07 1.03 15.54
C TYR A 124 -3.29 -0.39 16.10
N GLY A 125 -2.84 -0.68 17.33
CA GLY A 125 -3.00 -1.99 17.95
C GLY A 125 -2.21 -3.12 17.26
N LEU A 126 -1.12 -2.76 16.58
CA LEU A 126 -0.24 -3.67 15.88
C LEU A 126 1.00 -3.94 16.76
N ASP A 127 1.08 -5.13 17.39
CA ASP A 127 2.27 -5.52 18.14
C ASP A 127 3.43 -5.74 17.19
N LEU A 128 4.48 -4.92 17.33
CA LEU A 128 5.67 -4.98 16.49
C LEU A 128 6.92 -4.56 17.28
N GLU A 129 7.96 -5.39 17.23
CA GLU A 129 9.24 -5.14 17.87
C GLU A 129 10.28 -4.71 16.83
N PRO A 130 10.76 -3.46 16.84
CA PRO A 130 11.61 -2.91 15.78
C PRO A 130 12.95 -3.62 15.61
N GLN A 131 13.50 -4.19 16.69
CA GLN A 131 14.84 -4.81 16.70
C GLN A 131 14.81 -6.31 16.33
N ARG A 132 13.64 -6.93 16.20
CA ARG A 132 13.54 -8.32 15.77
C ARG A 132 13.95 -8.48 14.31
N HIS A 133 14.68 -9.54 14.02
CA HIS A 133 15.01 -9.93 12.65
C HIS A 133 13.79 -10.52 11.93
N VAL A 134 13.62 -10.17 10.65
CA VAL A 134 12.46 -10.56 9.85
C VAL A 134 12.32 -12.07 9.73
N HIS A 135 13.42 -12.83 9.61
CA HIS A 135 13.37 -14.31 9.55
C HIS A 135 12.77 -14.97 10.80
N THR A 136 12.63 -14.24 11.92
CA THR A 136 12.01 -14.75 13.15
C THR A 136 10.52 -14.46 13.25
N LEU A 137 9.98 -13.72 12.28
CA LEU A 137 8.60 -13.27 12.27
C LEU A 137 7.69 -14.31 11.62
N SER A 138 6.49 -14.46 12.14
CA SER A 138 5.41 -15.14 11.45
C SER A 138 4.93 -14.31 10.24
N VAL A 139 4.19 -14.95 9.34
CA VAL A 139 3.59 -14.31 8.18
C VAL A 139 2.71 -13.11 8.58
N GLY A 140 1.91 -13.24 9.65
CA GLY A 140 1.08 -12.16 10.16
C GLY A 140 1.90 -11.00 10.74
N GLU A 141 3.08 -11.28 11.34
CA GLU A 141 3.99 -10.24 11.80
C GLU A 141 4.66 -9.52 10.62
N CYS A 142 5.07 -10.24 9.58
CA CYS A 142 5.58 -9.64 8.34
C CYS A 142 4.55 -8.68 7.72
N GLN A 143 3.28 -9.05 7.73
CA GLN A 143 2.21 -8.17 7.26
C GLN A 143 2.08 -6.91 8.09
N ARG A 144 2.17 -7.03 9.43
CA ARG A 144 2.16 -5.86 10.31
C ARG A 144 3.33 -4.91 10.02
N VAL A 145 4.53 -5.44 9.70
CA VAL A 145 5.68 -4.63 9.27
C VAL A 145 5.34 -3.79 8.04
N GLU A 146 4.74 -4.42 7.01
CA GLU A 146 4.34 -3.72 5.78
C GLU A 146 3.27 -2.64 6.04
N ILE A 147 2.29 -2.94 6.88
CA ILE A 147 1.24 -1.99 7.26
C ILE A 147 1.85 -0.81 8.03
N VAL A 148 2.67 -1.07 9.05
CA VAL A 148 3.34 0.00 9.84
C VAL A 148 4.24 0.83 8.94
N ARG A 149 5.01 0.22 8.02
CA ARG A 149 5.82 0.92 7.03
C ARG A 149 5.00 1.90 6.20
N ALA A 150 3.82 1.48 5.74
CA ALA A 150 2.91 2.34 4.98
C ALA A 150 2.34 3.48 5.85
N LEU A 151 1.94 3.20 7.10
CA LEU A 151 1.36 4.16 8.03
C LEU A 151 2.35 5.23 8.50
N LEU A 152 3.64 4.91 8.60
CA LEU A 152 4.69 5.87 8.99
C LEU A 152 4.78 7.08 8.06
N SER A 153 4.34 6.95 6.80
CA SER A 153 4.24 8.06 5.85
C SER A 153 3.01 8.95 6.06
N ARG A 154 2.11 8.61 7.01
CA ARG A 154 0.83 9.27 7.28
C ARG A 154 0.01 9.46 5.99
N PRO A 155 -0.33 8.37 5.30
CA PRO A 155 -1.00 8.46 4.01
C PRO A 155 -2.40 9.05 4.13
N GLN A 156 -2.82 9.74 3.06
CA GLN A 156 -4.20 10.20 2.87
C GLN A 156 -5.06 9.13 2.18
N LEU A 157 -4.42 8.19 1.49
CA LEU A 157 -5.04 6.99 0.92
C LEU A 157 -4.10 5.79 1.18
N LEU A 158 -4.62 4.78 1.85
CA LEU A 158 -3.95 3.50 2.05
C LEU A 158 -4.63 2.45 1.17
N ILE A 159 -3.85 1.81 0.31
CA ILE A 159 -4.28 0.72 -0.55
C ILE A 159 -3.78 -0.58 0.07
N LEU A 160 -4.68 -1.55 0.24
CA LEU A 160 -4.35 -2.90 0.71
C LEU A 160 -4.72 -3.90 -0.39
N ASP A 161 -3.71 -4.58 -0.96
CA ASP A 161 -3.92 -5.58 -2.02
C ASP A 161 -3.94 -6.98 -1.40
N GLU A 162 -5.12 -7.56 -1.25
CA GLU A 162 -5.39 -8.86 -0.63
C GLU A 162 -4.70 -9.06 0.74
N PRO A 163 -4.91 -8.17 1.71
CA PRO A 163 -4.13 -8.15 2.96
C PRO A 163 -4.34 -9.40 3.83
N THR A 164 -5.38 -10.18 3.58
CA THR A 164 -5.73 -11.37 4.36
C THR A 164 -5.38 -12.68 3.67
N SER A 165 -4.87 -12.64 2.44
CA SER A 165 -4.63 -13.84 1.60
C SER A 165 -3.63 -14.84 2.22
N VAL A 166 -2.77 -14.36 3.12
CA VAL A 166 -1.73 -15.16 3.78
C VAL A 166 -1.93 -15.25 5.30
N LEU A 167 -3.03 -14.73 5.83
CA LEU A 167 -3.34 -14.75 7.26
C LEU A 167 -4.26 -15.93 7.63
N THR A 168 -4.08 -16.45 8.84
CA THR A 168 -5.06 -17.38 9.43
C THR A 168 -6.34 -16.61 9.81
N PRO A 169 -7.52 -17.28 9.87
CA PRO A 169 -8.76 -16.65 10.31
C PRO A 169 -8.63 -15.88 11.63
N GLN A 170 -7.89 -16.44 12.60
CA GLN A 170 -7.65 -15.81 13.91
C GLN A 170 -6.78 -14.55 13.83
N ALA A 171 -5.94 -14.43 12.81
CA ALA A 171 -5.10 -13.25 12.59
C ALA A 171 -5.85 -12.12 11.86
N VAL A 172 -6.93 -12.45 11.16
CA VAL A 172 -7.79 -11.47 10.45
C VAL A 172 -8.70 -10.71 11.40
N GLU A 173 -9.07 -11.32 12.55
CA GLU A 173 -9.97 -10.72 13.55
C GLU A 173 -9.29 -9.63 14.42
N LYS A 174 -7.96 -9.49 14.35
CA LYS A 174 -7.18 -8.46 15.03
C LYS A 174 -6.85 -7.31 14.10
#